data_99a6097b25806aeac5fcdf1c987528a0
#
_entry.id   99a6097b25806aeac5fcdf1c987528a0
#
_cell.length_a   1.000
_cell.length_b   1.000
_cell.length_c   1.000
_cell.angle_alpha   90.00
_cell.angle_beta   90.00
_cell.angle_gamma   90.00
#
_symmetry.space_group_name_H-M   'P 1'
#
loop_
_entity.id
_entity.type
_entity.pdbx_description
1 polymer ?
#
loop_
_entity_poly.entity_id
_entity_poly.type
_entity_poly.pdbx_seq_one_letter_code
_entity_poly.pdbx_strand_id
1 'polypeptide(L)'
;AVANLKPGQVVLDLGSGGGLDVFIAAKKVGPKGRAIGVDMTAEMLSKARAGIAKFSEKTGLSNVEFRLGEIEHLPVADASVDVVISNCVINLSPDKPQVWREIARVLKPGGR
;
A
#
# COMPACT_ATOMS: atom_id res chain seq x y z
N ALA A 1 2.20 2.46 12.16
CA ALA A 1 1.58 1.54 11.19
C ALA A 1 2.61 0.74 10.40
N VAL A 2 3.84 1.25 10.27
CA VAL A 2 4.87 0.57 9.46
C VAL A 2 5.92 -0.16 10.31
N ALA A 3 5.69 -0.27 11.60
CA ALA A 3 6.54 -1.07 12.50
C ALA A 3 6.38 -2.57 12.16
N ASN A 4 7.36 -3.37 12.45
CA ASN A 4 7.32 -4.84 12.26
C ASN A 4 7.27 -5.31 10.80
N LEU A 5 7.59 -4.46 9.84
CA LEU A 5 7.78 -4.90 8.46
C LEU A 5 9.13 -5.60 8.32
N LYS A 6 9.16 -6.64 7.49
CA LYS A 6 10.36 -7.46 7.29
C LYS A 6 10.84 -7.39 5.86
N PRO A 7 12.14 -7.54 5.62
CA PRO A 7 12.68 -7.57 4.26
C PRO A 7 11.98 -8.62 3.39
N GLY A 8 11.68 -8.24 2.16
CA GLY A 8 11.04 -9.12 1.18
C GLY A 8 9.53 -9.14 1.21
N GLN A 9 8.89 -8.50 2.17
CA GLN A 9 7.42 -8.48 2.26
C GLN A 9 6.79 -7.56 1.21
N VAL A 10 5.55 -7.88 0.84
CA VAL A 10 4.69 -7.02 0.03
C VAL A 10 3.70 -6.34 0.98
N VAL A 11 3.73 -5.01 0.99
CA VAL A 11 2.89 -4.18 1.85
C VAL A 11 1.89 -3.40 1.01
N LEU A 12 0.63 -3.38 1.45
CA LEU A 12 -0.42 -2.59 0.83
C LEU A 12 -0.90 -1.53 1.80
N ASP A 13 -0.87 -0.27 1.38
CA ASP A 13 -1.37 0.86 2.15
C ASP A 13 -2.72 1.31 1.60
N LEU A 14 -3.76 1.22 2.41
CA LEU A 14 -5.11 1.66 2.05
C LEU A 14 -5.26 3.15 2.34
N GLY A 15 -5.67 3.92 1.31
CA GLY A 15 -5.79 5.37 1.44
C GLY A 15 -4.42 6.01 1.58
N SER A 16 -3.52 5.71 0.64
CA SER A 16 -2.11 6.11 0.71
C SER A 16 -1.86 7.61 0.68
N GLY A 17 -2.81 8.40 0.19
CA GLY A 17 -2.65 9.86 0.10
C GLY A 17 -1.39 10.23 -0.67
N GLY A 18 -0.56 11.10 -0.09
CA GLY A 18 0.70 11.55 -0.68
C GLY A 18 1.82 10.53 -0.68
N GLY A 19 1.60 9.35 -0.11
CA GLY A 19 2.52 8.22 -0.21
C GLY A 19 3.57 8.11 0.88
N LEU A 20 3.53 8.95 1.91
CA LEU A 20 4.57 8.95 2.96
C LEU A 20 4.79 7.55 3.56
N ASP A 21 3.73 6.89 4.00
CA ASP A 21 3.84 5.57 4.63
C ASP A 21 4.29 4.50 3.63
N VAL A 22 3.91 4.64 2.35
CA VAL A 22 4.36 3.73 1.30
C VAL A 22 5.87 3.82 1.11
N PHE A 23 6.42 5.04 1.07
CA PHE A 23 7.87 5.23 0.94
C PHE A 23 8.63 4.69 2.15
N ILE A 24 8.11 4.91 3.35
CA ILE A 24 8.71 4.37 4.58
C ILE A 24 8.68 2.84 4.55
N ALA A 25 7.55 2.24 4.17
CA ALA A 25 7.40 0.80 4.06
C ALA A 25 8.37 0.21 3.02
N ALA A 26 8.52 0.87 1.88
CA ALA A 26 9.41 0.42 0.81
C ALA A 26 10.86 0.31 1.29
N LYS A 27 11.31 1.27 2.09
CA LYS A 27 12.65 1.23 2.68
C LYS A 27 12.81 0.03 3.63
N LYS A 28 11.78 -0.26 4.42
CA LYS A 28 11.83 -1.36 5.40
C LYS A 28 11.82 -2.73 4.75
N VAL A 29 11.05 -2.91 3.68
CA VAL A 29 10.96 -4.21 3.00
C VAL A 29 12.11 -4.44 2.00
N GLY A 30 12.80 -3.39 1.60
CA GLY A 30 14.00 -3.46 0.77
C GLY A 30 13.75 -3.87 -0.68
N PRO A 31 14.83 -4.11 -1.45
CA PRO A 31 14.74 -4.32 -2.90
C PRO A 31 14.01 -5.59 -3.32
N LYS A 32 13.89 -6.57 -2.44
CA LYS A 32 13.14 -7.81 -2.72
C LYS A 32 11.67 -7.71 -2.31
N GLY A 33 11.30 -6.70 -1.56
CA GLY A 33 9.93 -6.43 -1.18
C GLY A 33 9.27 -5.44 -2.12
N ARG A 34 8.03 -5.08 -1.80
CA ARG A 34 7.26 -4.11 -2.58
C ARG A 34 6.30 -3.38 -1.66
N ALA A 35 6.12 -2.10 -1.91
CA ALA A 35 5.13 -1.29 -1.23
C ALA A 35 4.15 -0.71 -2.24
N ILE A 36 2.86 -0.98 -2.05
CA ILE A 36 1.79 -0.58 -2.96
C ILE A 36 0.86 0.35 -2.19
N GLY A 37 0.59 1.53 -2.73
CA GLY A 37 -0.40 2.44 -2.20
C GLY A 37 -1.65 2.46 -3.07
N VAL A 38 -2.81 2.43 -2.44
CA VAL A 38 -4.11 2.57 -3.13
C VAL A 38 -4.79 3.81 -2.59
N ASP A 39 -5.27 4.65 -3.48
CA ASP A 39 -6.05 5.83 -3.13
C ASP A 39 -7.14 6.05 -4.18
N MET A 40 -8.27 6.61 -3.75
CA MET A 40 -9.39 6.87 -4.66
C MET A 40 -9.28 8.25 -5.34
N THR A 41 -8.33 9.07 -4.94
CA THR A 41 -8.17 10.45 -5.40
C THR A 41 -7.02 10.54 -6.40
N ALA A 42 -7.32 10.86 -7.66
CA ALA A 42 -6.31 10.98 -8.70
C ALA A 42 -5.27 12.05 -8.37
N GLU A 43 -5.67 13.14 -7.73
CA GLU A 43 -4.75 14.22 -7.33
C GLU A 43 -3.70 13.71 -6.33
N MET A 44 -4.12 12.94 -5.33
CA MET A 44 -3.21 12.40 -4.34
C MET A 44 -2.24 11.40 -4.96
N LEU A 45 -2.71 10.58 -5.90
CA LEU A 45 -1.85 9.66 -6.63
C LEU A 45 -0.82 10.38 -7.49
N SER A 46 -1.20 11.47 -8.13
CA SER A 46 -0.26 12.29 -8.91
C SER A 46 0.85 12.84 -8.01
N LYS A 47 0.50 13.32 -6.84
CA LYS A 47 1.47 13.78 -5.83
C LYS A 47 2.41 12.64 -5.40
N ALA A 48 1.83 11.48 -5.09
CA ALA A 48 2.61 10.33 -4.63
C ALA A 48 3.56 9.86 -5.72
N ARG A 49 3.07 9.73 -6.95
CA ARG A 49 3.87 9.31 -8.11
C ARG A 49 4.99 10.28 -8.43
N ALA A 50 4.77 11.58 -8.22
CA ALA A 50 5.81 12.59 -8.43
C ALA A 50 7.00 12.39 -7.47
N GLY A 51 6.80 11.77 -6.32
CA GLY A 51 7.85 11.48 -5.36
C GLY A 51 8.69 10.24 -5.67
N ILE A 52 8.25 9.39 -6.61
CA ILE A 52 8.92 8.12 -6.88
C ILE A 52 10.35 8.33 -7.41
N ALA A 53 10.54 9.23 -8.35
CA ALA A 53 11.87 9.49 -8.93
C ALA A 53 12.85 9.94 -7.85
N LYS A 54 12.44 10.86 -6.99
CA LYS A 54 13.27 11.37 -5.90
C LYS A 54 13.59 10.27 -4.88
N PHE A 55 12.62 9.43 -4.56
CA PHE A 55 12.81 8.29 -3.68
C PHE A 55 13.83 7.30 -4.26
N SER A 56 13.70 6.95 -5.54
CA SER A 56 14.64 6.05 -6.24
C SER A 56 16.05 6.64 -6.27
N GLU A 57 16.15 7.94 -6.50
CA GLU A 57 17.43 8.64 -6.52
C GLU A 57 18.14 8.58 -5.16
N LYS A 58 17.39 8.77 -4.08
CA LYS A 58 17.93 8.77 -2.72
C LYS A 58 18.25 7.40 -2.17
N THR A 59 17.48 6.40 -2.53
CA THR A 59 17.57 5.07 -1.91
C THR A 59 18.07 3.97 -2.83
N GLY A 60 18.04 4.19 -4.14
CA GLY A 60 18.33 3.15 -5.12
C GLY A 60 17.21 2.14 -5.28
N LEU A 61 16.06 2.34 -4.63
CA LEU A 61 14.93 1.42 -4.68
C LEU A 61 13.93 1.82 -5.76
N SER A 62 13.33 0.82 -6.41
CA SER A 62 12.25 1.01 -7.39
C SER A 62 11.05 0.10 -7.06
N ASN A 63 10.81 -0.15 -5.78
CA ASN A 63 9.83 -1.09 -5.26
C ASN A 63 8.53 -0.44 -4.79
N VAL A 64 8.23 0.76 -5.26
CA VAL A 64 7.04 1.53 -4.91
C VAL A 64 6.08 1.58 -6.08
N GLU A 65 4.79 1.43 -5.79
CA GLU A 65 3.75 1.50 -6.80
C GLU A 65 2.50 2.17 -6.20
N PHE A 66 1.83 3.00 -6.99
CA PHE A 66 0.57 3.63 -6.58
C PHE A 66 -0.52 3.30 -7.58
N ARG A 67 -1.68 2.88 -7.09
CA ARG A 67 -2.83 2.47 -7.90
C ARG A 67 -4.07 3.25 -7.52
N LEU A 68 -4.83 3.71 -8.52
CA LEU A 68 -6.13 4.34 -8.31
C LEU A 68 -7.18 3.25 -8.05
N GLY A 69 -7.93 3.38 -6.96
CA GLY A 69 -8.98 2.43 -6.66
C GLY A 69 -9.68 2.75 -5.36
N GLU A 70 -10.81 2.09 -5.17
CA GLU A 70 -11.60 2.16 -3.94
C GLU A 70 -11.19 1.03 -3.01
N ILE A 71 -11.26 1.27 -1.70
CA ILE A 71 -10.90 0.23 -0.72
C ILE A 71 -11.91 -0.92 -0.67
N GLU A 72 -13.12 -0.69 -1.20
CA GLU A 72 -14.16 -1.72 -1.33
C GLU A 72 -13.90 -2.65 -2.53
N HIS A 73 -13.03 -2.26 -3.45
CA HIS A 73 -12.70 -3.01 -4.66
C HIS A 73 -11.22 -2.80 -4.99
N LEU A 74 -10.35 -3.49 -4.28
CA LEU A 74 -8.91 -3.26 -4.36
C LEU A 74 -8.34 -3.73 -5.72
N PRO A 75 -7.59 -2.87 -6.41
CA PRO A 75 -6.91 -3.23 -7.66
C PRO A 75 -5.64 -4.04 -7.38
N VAL A 76 -5.78 -5.15 -6.70
CA VAL A 76 -4.69 -5.99 -6.20
C VAL A 76 -5.09 -7.45 -6.35
N ALA A 77 -4.16 -8.29 -6.78
CA ALA A 77 -4.42 -9.71 -7.00
C ALA A 77 -4.70 -10.45 -5.68
N ASP A 78 -5.43 -11.55 -5.77
CA ASP A 78 -5.71 -12.43 -4.63
C ASP A 78 -4.40 -12.96 -4.04
N ALA A 79 -4.34 -13.08 -2.73
CA ALA A 79 -3.25 -13.71 -1.99
C ALA A 79 -1.85 -13.23 -2.45
N SER A 80 -1.70 -11.92 -2.64
CA SER A 80 -0.45 -11.33 -3.14
C SER A 80 0.26 -10.43 -2.13
N VAL A 81 -0.36 -10.16 -0.98
CA VAL A 81 0.11 -9.17 -0.01
C VAL A 81 0.41 -9.83 1.33
N ASP A 82 1.53 -9.47 1.95
CA ASP A 82 1.91 -9.98 3.27
C ASP A 82 1.31 -9.14 4.40
N VAL A 83 1.26 -7.83 4.21
CA VAL A 83 0.81 -6.90 5.26
C VAL A 83 -0.07 -5.80 4.65
N VAL A 84 -1.19 -5.53 5.28
CA VAL A 84 -2.05 -4.38 4.96
C VAL A 84 -1.93 -3.36 6.08
N ILE A 85 -1.67 -2.12 5.74
CA ILE A 85 -1.64 -1.00 6.68
C ILE A 85 -2.71 0.02 6.28
N SER A 86 -3.23 0.74 7.26
CA SER A 86 -4.25 1.75 7.01
C SER A 86 -4.27 2.78 8.15
N ASN A 87 -4.41 4.05 7.79
CA ASN A 87 -4.56 5.14 8.74
C ASN A 87 -5.98 5.69 8.69
N CYS A 88 -6.90 5.06 9.43
CA CYS A 88 -8.29 5.51 9.63
C CYS A 88 -9.19 5.52 8.38
N VAL A 89 -8.68 5.17 7.20
CA VAL A 89 -9.48 5.23 5.97
C VAL A 89 -10.66 4.23 6.01
N ILE A 90 -10.49 3.10 6.69
CA ILE A 90 -11.53 2.07 6.78
C ILE A 90 -12.78 2.63 7.47
N ASN A 91 -12.59 3.50 8.46
CA ASN A 91 -13.70 4.12 9.19
C ASN A 91 -14.55 5.06 8.32
N LEU A 92 -14.01 5.50 7.19
CA LEU A 92 -14.70 6.39 6.26
C LEU A 92 -15.54 5.63 5.23
N SER A 93 -15.36 4.31 5.11
CA SER A 93 -16.11 3.52 4.14
C SER A 93 -17.57 3.35 4.55
N PRO A 94 -18.51 3.49 3.60
CA PRO A 94 -19.91 3.17 3.85
C PRO A 94 -20.18 1.66 3.91
N ASP A 95 -19.23 0.84 3.47
CA ASP A 95 -19.37 -0.62 3.44
C ASP A 95 -18.15 -1.31 4.03
N LYS A 96 -18.01 -1.22 5.35
CA LYS A 96 -16.87 -1.81 6.06
C LYS A 96 -16.77 -3.34 5.89
N PRO A 97 -17.87 -4.12 5.92
CA PRO A 97 -17.74 -5.56 5.66
C PRO A 97 -17.09 -5.88 4.31
N GLN A 98 -17.39 -5.10 3.27
CA GLN A 98 -16.78 -5.29 1.96
C GLN A 98 -15.27 -4.97 1.99
N VAL A 99 -14.87 -3.94 2.72
CA VAL A 99 -13.45 -3.63 2.90
C VAL A 99 -12.72 -4.80 3.53
N TRP A 100 -13.27 -5.37 4.60
CA TRP A 100 -12.66 -6.52 5.26
C TRP A 100 -12.59 -7.75 4.35
N ARG A 101 -13.60 -7.99 3.51
CA ARG A 101 -13.56 -9.07 2.52
C ARG A 101 -12.41 -8.86 1.53
N GLU A 102 -12.22 -7.63 1.07
CA GLU A 102 -11.14 -7.32 0.13
C GLU A 102 -9.76 -7.47 0.78
N ILE A 103 -9.60 -7.05 2.02
CA ILE A 103 -8.35 -7.24 2.77
C ILE A 103 -8.05 -8.75 2.88
N ALA A 104 -9.03 -9.55 3.26
CA ALA A 104 -8.86 -10.99 3.36
C ALA A 104 -8.51 -11.63 2.01
N ARG A 105 -9.11 -11.14 0.92
CA ARG A 105 -8.85 -11.65 -0.42
C ARG A 105 -7.41 -11.45 -0.85
N VAL A 106 -6.85 -10.24 -0.62
CA VAL A 106 -5.51 -9.89 -1.10
C VAL A 106 -4.40 -10.43 -0.23
N LEU A 107 -4.68 -10.73 1.04
CA LEU A 107 -3.66 -11.24 1.95
C LEU A 107 -3.29 -12.68 1.62
N LYS A 108 -2.00 -12.97 1.65
CA LYS A 108 -1.51 -14.36 1.62
C LYS A 108 -1.92 -15.08 2.89
N PRO A 109 -2.01 -16.43 2.89
CA PRO A 109 -2.21 -17.18 4.13
C PRO A 109 -1.15 -16.78 5.16
N GLY A 110 -1.59 -16.46 6.39
CA GLY A 110 -0.70 -15.97 7.44
C GLY A 110 -0.37 -14.48 7.36
N GLY A 111 -0.88 -13.77 6.36
CA GLY A 111 -0.71 -12.32 6.25
C GLY A 111 -1.53 -11.55 7.28
N ARG A 112 -1.21 -10.28 7.42
CA ARG A 112 -1.84 -9.43 8.45
C ARG A 112 -2.10 -7.99 7.99
#